data_0bfd1df4067694ff17075219a81884a7
#
_entry.id   0bfd1df4067694ff17075219a81884a7
#
_cell.length_a   1.000
_cell.length_b   1.000
_cell.length_c   1.000
_cell.angle_alpha   90.00
_cell.angle_beta   90.00
_cell.angle_gamma   90.00
#
_symmetry.space_group_name_H-M   'P 1'
#
loop_
_entity.id
_entity.type
_entity.pdbx_description
1 polymer ?
#
loop_
_entity_poly.entity_id
_entity_poly.type
_entity_poly.pdbx_seq_one_letter_code
_entity_poly.pdbx_strand_id
1 'polypeptide(L)'
;MNQFATGTRPFLGTLRLSRVEEFYGNTIALVALGTIFNPRLSAGDIVLLFTGNLLLTIFAFAINDVEDAEDDSKDSQKVVRNPICAHLLTPGQALALSWLSAFAGLALLWPFGARVVLLGALNVALGFLYSYRRIRLKAVPFVDLVSHGLFLGTLQFLTVAYARAPELPPSAALGAVFICTISMAGDLWNEIRDFEVDRETGIRNTASLFDVRRIEPILPHLFVWPSMGVASLVLLSLSGTQRLIVGLAVAVLCLVFVLLPSSLKKRMVTDQAQWLAALAGLLLLVICRVTSAAP
;
A
#
# COMPACT_ATOMS: atom_id res chain seq x y z
N MET A 1 -24.77 23.13 28.38
CA MET A 1 -23.66 23.36 27.43
C MET A 1 -22.97 22.04 27.13
N ASN A 2 -23.15 21.58 25.91
CA ASN A 2 -22.45 20.52 25.14
C ASN A 2 -22.06 19.19 25.82
N GLN A 3 -23.02 18.36 26.20
CA GLN A 3 -22.79 16.91 26.42
C GLN A 3 -22.76 16.09 25.12
N PHE A 4 -23.17 16.65 23.98
CA PHE A 4 -23.12 15.98 22.66
C PHE A 4 -21.72 16.00 21.99
N ALA A 5 -20.77 16.77 22.51
CA ALA A 5 -19.43 16.89 21.90
C ALA A 5 -18.44 15.79 22.33
N THR A 6 -18.74 15.01 23.37
CA THR A 6 -17.80 14.01 23.90
C THR A 6 -17.82 12.68 23.15
N GLY A 7 -18.92 12.31 22.50
CA GLY A 7 -19.04 11.05 21.76
C GLY A 7 -18.52 11.10 20.32
N THR A 8 -18.44 12.28 19.70
CA THR A 8 -17.99 12.43 18.30
C THR A 8 -16.47 12.50 18.16
N ARG A 9 -15.76 12.95 19.17
CA ARG A 9 -14.30 13.09 19.16
C ARG A 9 -13.53 11.78 19.00
N PRO A 10 -13.82 10.70 19.79
CA PRO A 10 -13.14 9.42 19.63
C PRO A 10 -13.42 8.75 18.29
N PHE A 11 -14.64 8.85 17.77
CA PHE A 11 -15.00 8.33 16.45
C PHE A 11 -14.21 9.01 15.34
N LEU A 12 -14.16 10.33 15.34
CA LEU A 12 -13.35 11.10 14.39
C LEU A 12 -11.85 10.77 14.52
N GLY A 13 -11.37 10.60 15.76
CA GLY A 13 -10.00 10.17 16.04
C GLY A 13 -9.69 8.80 15.44
N THR A 14 -10.59 7.83 15.58
CA THR A 14 -10.44 6.49 15.00
C THR A 14 -10.43 6.53 13.47
N LEU A 15 -11.31 7.32 12.85
CA LEU A 15 -11.31 7.49 11.39
C LEU A 15 -10.00 8.11 10.90
N ARG A 16 -9.50 9.15 11.56
CA ARG A 16 -8.21 9.76 11.20
C ARG A 16 -7.04 8.80 11.41
N LEU A 17 -7.04 8.04 12.52
CA LEU A 17 -6.00 7.05 12.79
C LEU A 17 -5.96 5.95 11.71
N SER A 18 -7.09 5.62 11.11
CA SER A 18 -7.15 4.58 10.08
C SER A 18 -6.43 4.98 8.79
N ARG A 19 -6.36 6.26 8.46
CA ARG A 19 -5.73 6.83 7.24
C ARG A 19 -6.08 6.10 5.94
N VAL A 20 -7.25 5.46 5.87
CA VAL A 20 -7.69 4.62 4.73
C VAL A 20 -7.63 5.38 3.41
N GLU A 21 -7.90 6.68 3.42
CA GLU A 21 -7.83 7.55 2.24
C GLU A 21 -6.45 7.60 1.59
N GLU A 22 -5.38 7.31 2.32
CA GLU A 22 -4.00 7.37 1.81
C GLU A 22 -3.57 6.08 1.09
N PHE A 23 -4.26 4.94 1.33
CA PHE A 23 -3.79 3.64 0.81
C PHE A 23 -4.87 2.69 0.27
N TYR A 24 -6.18 3.03 0.35
CA TYR A 24 -7.26 2.13 -0.08
C TYR A 24 -7.07 1.62 -1.52
N GLY A 25 -6.60 2.47 -2.42
CA GLY A 25 -6.39 2.12 -3.82
C GLY A 25 -5.27 1.10 -3.99
N ASN A 26 -4.18 1.22 -3.24
CA ASN A 26 -3.10 0.25 -3.22
C ASN A 26 -3.62 -1.12 -2.76
N THR A 27 -4.36 -1.17 -1.64
CA THR A 27 -4.92 -2.44 -1.13
C THR A 27 -5.87 -3.09 -2.13
N ILE A 28 -6.75 -2.31 -2.78
CA ILE A 28 -7.63 -2.81 -3.85
C ILE A 28 -6.81 -3.42 -5.00
N ALA A 29 -5.80 -2.69 -5.48
CA ALA A 29 -4.96 -3.15 -6.58
C ALA A 29 -4.21 -4.44 -6.24
N LEU A 30 -3.61 -4.55 -5.05
CA LEU A 30 -2.87 -5.73 -4.61
C LEU A 30 -3.76 -6.96 -4.49
N VAL A 31 -4.96 -6.79 -3.92
CA VAL A 31 -5.94 -7.88 -3.80
C VAL A 31 -6.46 -8.31 -5.17
N ALA A 32 -6.76 -7.36 -6.06
CA ALA A 32 -7.18 -7.66 -7.42
C ALA A 32 -6.09 -8.41 -8.20
N LEU A 33 -4.85 -7.93 -8.17
CA LEU A 33 -3.71 -8.60 -8.80
C LEU A 33 -3.48 -10.01 -8.22
N GLY A 34 -3.46 -10.15 -6.90
CA GLY A 34 -3.32 -11.46 -6.25
C GLY A 34 -4.42 -12.44 -6.68
N THR A 35 -5.66 -11.95 -6.85
CA THR A 35 -6.80 -12.74 -7.33
C THR A 35 -6.65 -13.17 -8.80
N ILE A 36 -6.06 -12.33 -9.64
CA ILE A 36 -5.78 -12.67 -11.05
C ILE A 36 -4.80 -13.84 -11.13
N PHE A 37 -3.76 -13.82 -10.31
CA PHE A 37 -2.77 -14.91 -10.21
C PHE A 37 -3.30 -16.14 -9.46
N ASN A 38 -4.44 -16.01 -8.75
CA ASN A 38 -5.09 -17.08 -8.00
C ASN A 38 -6.59 -17.18 -8.32
N PRO A 39 -6.99 -17.76 -9.43
CA PRO A 39 -8.39 -17.83 -9.88
C PRO A 39 -9.28 -18.73 -8.99
N ARG A 40 -8.71 -19.45 -8.01
CA ARG A 40 -9.44 -20.37 -7.12
C ARG A 40 -10.27 -19.66 -6.04
N LEU A 41 -10.02 -18.35 -5.83
CA LEU A 41 -10.66 -17.59 -4.78
C LEU A 41 -12.14 -17.34 -5.09
N SER A 42 -13.00 -17.63 -4.14
CA SER A 42 -14.41 -17.22 -4.14
C SER A 42 -14.57 -15.73 -3.84
N ALA A 43 -15.74 -15.17 -4.10
CA ALA A 43 -16.04 -13.78 -3.72
C ALA A 43 -15.90 -13.55 -2.21
N GLY A 44 -16.32 -14.53 -1.38
CA GLY A 44 -16.15 -14.47 0.07
C GLY A 44 -14.69 -14.48 0.49
N ASP A 45 -13.84 -15.30 -0.16
CA ASP A 45 -12.39 -15.30 0.09
C ASP A 45 -11.77 -13.92 -0.23
N ILE A 46 -12.17 -13.30 -1.36
CA ILE A 46 -11.67 -11.98 -1.77
C ILE A 46 -12.04 -10.92 -0.73
N VAL A 47 -13.27 -10.93 -0.21
CA VAL A 47 -13.71 -9.98 0.83
C VAL A 47 -12.92 -10.17 2.11
N LEU A 48 -12.71 -11.41 2.57
CA LEU A 48 -11.91 -11.68 3.77
C LEU A 48 -10.46 -11.24 3.60
N LEU A 49 -9.84 -11.56 2.46
CA LEU A 49 -8.45 -11.17 2.16
C LEU A 49 -8.30 -9.67 2.01
N PHE A 50 -9.27 -9.00 1.37
CA PHE A 50 -9.29 -7.54 1.28
C PHE A 50 -9.38 -6.90 2.66
N THR A 51 -10.36 -7.30 3.47
CA THR A 51 -10.56 -6.73 4.81
C THR A 51 -9.38 -7.03 5.72
N GLY A 52 -8.82 -8.26 5.65
CA GLY A 52 -7.62 -8.64 6.38
C GLY A 52 -6.43 -7.74 6.05
N ASN A 53 -6.09 -7.62 4.75
CA ASN A 53 -4.98 -6.75 4.31
C ASN A 53 -5.23 -5.26 4.61
N LEU A 54 -6.49 -4.79 4.48
CA LEU A 54 -6.86 -3.43 4.86
C LEU A 54 -6.56 -3.16 6.34
N LEU A 55 -6.94 -4.07 7.23
CA LEU A 55 -6.69 -3.94 8.66
C LEU A 55 -5.19 -4.01 9.00
N LEU A 56 -4.40 -4.84 8.31
CA LEU A 56 -2.95 -4.86 8.47
C LEU A 56 -2.30 -3.55 8.01
N THR A 57 -2.84 -2.93 6.97
CA THR A 57 -2.36 -1.62 6.50
C THR A 57 -2.76 -0.51 7.47
N ILE A 58 -4.00 -0.53 8.00
CA ILE A 58 -4.43 0.37 9.07
C ILE A 58 -3.48 0.27 10.27
N PHE A 59 -3.10 -0.96 10.67
CA PHE A 59 -2.11 -1.14 11.73
C PHE A 59 -0.81 -0.40 11.44
N ALA A 60 -0.25 -0.57 10.24
CA ALA A 60 1.04 0.02 9.87
C ALA A 60 1.01 1.55 9.91
N PHE A 61 -0.06 2.18 9.43
CA PHE A 61 -0.23 3.63 9.50
C PHE A 61 -0.56 4.12 10.92
N ALA A 62 -1.40 3.40 11.65
CA ALA A 62 -1.78 3.77 13.00
C ALA A 62 -0.61 3.67 13.99
N ILE A 63 0.22 2.62 13.90
CA ILE A 63 1.41 2.50 14.74
C ILE A 63 2.46 3.57 14.38
N ASN A 64 2.52 3.99 13.11
CA ASN A 64 3.36 5.10 12.70
C ASN A 64 2.93 6.41 13.38
N ASP A 65 1.63 6.74 13.39
CA ASP A 65 1.11 7.92 14.07
C ASP A 65 1.35 7.87 15.59
N VAL A 66 1.31 6.68 16.20
CA VAL A 66 1.65 6.51 17.64
C VAL A 66 3.11 6.80 17.91
N GLU A 67 4.01 6.22 17.13
CA GLU A 67 5.45 6.34 17.32
C GLU A 67 5.98 7.74 16.94
N ASP A 68 5.34 8.41 15.97
CA ASP A 68 5.75 9.72 15.49
C ASP A 68 5.08 10.89 16.23
N ALA A 69 4.14 10.66 17.14
CA ALA A 69 3.35 11.71 17.78
C ALA A 69 4.20 12.86 18.39
N GLU A 70 5.38 12.55 18.94
CA GLU A 70 6.29 13.57 19.49
C GLU A 70 6.95 14.41 18.38
N ASP A 71 7.33 13.79 17.26
CA ASP A 71 7.94 14.48 16.13
C ASP A 71 6.88 15.27 15.35
N ASP A 72 5.70 14.68 15.11
CA ASP A 72 4.56 15.31 14.46
C ASP A 72 4.04 16.53 15.23
N SER A 73 4.21 16.56 16.56
CA SER A 73 3.82 17.71 17.40
C SER A 73 4.58 18.99 17.07
N LYS A 74 5.73 18.89 16.39
CA LYS A 74 6.59 20.02 16.00
C LYS A 74 6.26 20.55 14.60
N ASP A 75 5.46 19.80 13.81
CA ASP A 75 5.07 20.16 12.45
C ASP A 75 3.62 20.65 12.42
N SER A 76 3.39 21.88 11.95
CA SER A 76 2.07 22.51 11.92
C SER A 76 1.03 21.77 11.06
N GLN A 77 1.45 21.06 10.01
CA GLN A 77 0.56 20.26 9.15
C GLN A 77 0.29 18.88 9.77
N LYS A 78 1.33 18.25 10.31
CA LYS A 78 1.23 16.92 10.92
C LYS A 78 0.45 16.94 12.24
N VAL A 79 0.55 18.00 13.04
CA VAL A 79 -0.25 18.21 14.27
C VAL A 79 -1.76 18.07 14.00
N VAL A 80 -2.25 18.62 12.90
CA VAL A 80 -3.68 18.55 12.56
C VAL A 80 -4.07 17.15 12.07
N ARG A 81 -3.17 16.47 11.37
CA ARG A 81 -3.40 15.14 10.77
C ARG A 81 -3.36 14.03 11.80
N ASN A 82 -2.31 14.00 12.65
CA ASN A 82 -2.12 12.98 13.66
C ASN A 82 -3.19 13.11 14.78
N PRO A 83 -4.05 12.09 15.00
CA PRO A 83 -5.16 12.20 15.95
C PRO A 83 -4.72 12.30 17.41
N ILE A 84 -3.49 11.91 17.75
CA ILE A 84 -2.92 12.06 19.09
C ILE A 84 -2.53 13.52 19.31
N CYS A 85 -1.82 14.13 18.36
CA CYS A 85 -1.42 15.54 18.39
C CYS A 85 -2.64 16.47 18.37
N ALA A 86 -3.68 16.10 17.61
CA ALA A 86 -4.96 16.81 17.55
C ALA A 86 -5.86 16.59 18.80
N HIS A 87 -5.39 15.87 19.82
CA HIS A 87 -6.14 15.55 21.05
C HIS A 87 -7.50 14.86 20.81
N LEU A 88 -7.61 14.08 19.73
CA LEU A 88 -8.81 13.27 19.41
C LEU A 88 -8.74 11.90 20.06
N LEU A 89 -7.54 11.36 20.23
CA LEU A 89 -7.24 10.08 20.90
C LEU A 89 -6.10 10.27 21.90
N THR A 90 -6.14 9.51 22.98
CA THR A 90 -4.95 9.37 23.84
C THR A 90 -3.96 8.39 23.18
N PRO A 91 -2.65 8.48 23.50
CA PRO A 91 -1.65 7.53 22.99
C PRO A 91 -2.03 6.07 23.28
N GLY A 92 -2.57 5.78 24.47
CA GLY A 92 -3.03 4.42 24.83
C GLY A 92 -4.21 3.92 23.99
N GLN A 93 -5.18 4.80 23.68
CA GLN A 93 -6.29 4.47 22.80
C GLN A 93 -5.81 4.19 21.37
N ALA A 94 -4.94 5.04 20.83
CA ALA A 94 -4.39 4.85 19.50
C ALA A 94 -3.56 3.56 19.40
N LEU A 95 -2.72 3.26 20.40
CA LEU A 95 -1.96 2.02 20.48
C LEU A 95 -2.87 0.79 20.54
N ALA A 96 -3.91 0.82 21.38
CA ALA A 96 -4.86 -0.29 21.49
C ALA A 96 -5.63 -0.54 20.18
N LEU A 97 -6.07 0.53 19.49
CA LEU A 97 -6.75 0.43 18.20
C LEU A 97 -5.81 -0.10 17.10
N SER A 98 -4.53 0.31 17.12
CA SER A 98 -3.53 -0.22 16.20
C SER A 98 -3.39 -1.73 16.35
N TRP A 99 -3.13 -2.23 17.56
CA TRP A 99 -2.99 -3.67 17.78
C TRP A 99 -4.29 -4.46 17.55
N LEU A 100 -5.44 -3.86 17.86
CA LEU A 100 -6.75 -4.47 17.56
C LEU A 100 -6.88 -4.70 16.03
N SER A 101 -6.50 -3.73 15.21
CA SER A 101 -6.53 -3.88 13.76
C SER A 101 -5.57 -4.97 13.27
N ALA A 102 -4.36 -5.07 13.84
CA ALA A 102 -3.42 -6.14 13.50
C ALA A 102 -3.99 -7.53 13.80
N PHE A 103 -4.48 -7.74 15.03
CA PHE A 103 -5.04 -9.03 15.44
C PHE A 103 -6.32 -9.38 14.66
N ALA A 104 -7.20 -8.43 14.41
CA ALA A 104 -8.39 -8.63 13.59
C ALA A 104 -8.02 -8.98 12.15
N GLY A 105 -7.02 -8.29 11.56
CA GLY A 105 -6.49 -8.61 10.23
C GLY A 105 -5.95 -10.03 10.15
N LEU A 106 -5.11 -10.44 11.11
CA LEU A 106 -4.57 -11.82 11.19
C LEU A 106 -5.67 -12.87 11.39
N ALA A 107 -6.70 -12.57 12.21
CA ALA A 107 -7.83 -13.46 12.41
C ALA A 107 -8.62 -13.69 11.11
N LEU A 108 -8.80 -12.65 10.27
CA LEU A 108 -9.43 -12.78 8.96
C LEU A 108 -8.58 -13.56 7.95
N LEU A 109 -7.27 -13.60 8.12
CA LEU A 109 -6.36 -14.41 7.30
C LEU A 109 -6.28 -15.88 7.76
N TRP A 110 -6.73 -16.20 8.98
CA TRP A 110 -6.64 -17.55 9.55
C TRP A 110 -7.24 -18.66 8.68
N PRO A 111 -8.43 -18.49 8.04
CA PRO A 111 -9.06 -19.53 7.21
C PRO A 111 -8.22 -19.96 6.00
N PHE A 112 -7.20 -19.20 5.64
CA PHE A 112 -6.34 -19.46 4.47
C PHE A 112 -5.07 -20.27 4.82
N GLY A 113 -4.90 -20.64 6.09
CA GLY A 113 -3.82 -21.51 6.56
C GLY A 113 -2.57 -20.80 7.04
N ALA A 114 -1.68 -21.57 7.67
CA ALA A 114 -0.52 -21.07 8.40
C ALA A 114 0.42 -20.20 7.55
N ARG A 115 0.60 -20.53 6.26
CA ARG A 115 1.46 -19.76 5.34
C ARG A 115 0.95 -18.32 5.16
N VAL A 116 -0.36 -18.14 4.96
CA VAL A 116 -0.96 -16.81 4.76
C VAL A 116 -0.92 -16.01 6.06
N VAL A 117 -1.20 -16.68 7.20
CA VAL A 117 -1.06 -16.04 8.53
C VAL A 117 0.38 -15.62 8.81
N LEU A 118 1.38 -16.44 8.44
CA LEU A 118 2.79 -16.08 8.59
C LEU A 118 3.16 -14.85 7.74
N LEU A 119 2.70 -14.78 6.50
CA LEU A 119 2.89 -13.59 5.64
C LEU A 119 2.26 -12.34 6.27
N GLY A 120 1.03 -12.48 6.82
CA GLY A 120 0.38 -11.39 7.57
C GLY A 120 1.14 -11.00 8.84
N ALA A 121 1.66 -11.97 9.59
CA ALA A 121 2.46 -11.72 10.79
C ALA A 121 3.79 -11.02 10.45
N LEU A 122 4.45 -11.40 9.35
CA LEU A 122 5.64 -10.71 8.84
C LEU A 122 5.30 -9.27 8.41
N ASN A 123 4.12 -9.05 7.81
CA ASN A 123 3.63 -7.72 7.48
C ASN A 123 3.51 -6.84 8.74
N VAL A 124 2.85 -7.36 9.78
CA VAL A 124 2.72 -6.67 11.09
C VAL A 124 4.10 -6.39 11.69
N ALA A 125 4.99 -7.38 11.72
CA ALA A 125 6.32 -7.22 12.28
C ALA A 125 7.13 -6.15 11.55
N LEU A 126 7.15 -6.15 10.21
CA LEU A 126 7.85 -5.13 9.42
C LEU A 126 7.23 -3.75 9.60
N GLY A 127 5.91 -3.62 9.56
CA GLY A 127 5.22 -2.34 9.79
C GLY A 127 5.51 -1.75 11.18
N PHE A 128 5.56 -2.62 12.20
CA PHE A 128 5.97 -2.23 13.55
C PHE A 128 7.44 -1.77 13.58
N LEU A 129 8.37 -2.58 13.08
CA LEU A 129 9.81 -2.28 13.08
C LEU A 129 10.15 -1.04 12.24
N TYR A 130 9.39 -0.80 11.19
CA TYR A 130 9.51 0.39 10.33
C TYR A 130 9.33 1.68 11.15
N SER A 131 8.34 1.70 12.05
CA SER A 131 7.99 2.91 12.81
C SER A 131 8.59 2.95 14.22
N TYR A 132 8.81 1.78 14.87
CA TYR A 132 9.20 1.68 16.27
C TYR A 132 10.50 2.44 16.57
N ARG A 133 10.43 3.45 17.46
CA ARG A 133 11.48 4.46 17.68
C ARG A 133 12.86 3.91 18.00
N ARG A 134 12.95 2.72 18.62
CA ARG A 134 14.26 2.14 18.98
C ARG A 134 14.96 1.46 17.81
N ILE A 135 14.23 1.06 16.76
CA ILE A 135 14.76 0.37 15.57
C ILE A 135 14.62 1.29 14.36
N ARG A 136 13.40 1.78 14.10
CA ARG A 136 13.06 2.83 13.13
C ARG A 136 13.64 2.58 11.74
N LEU A 137 13.26 1.45 11.11
CA LEU A 137 13.80 1.06 9.79
C LEU A 137 13.62 2.16 8.74
N LYS A 138 12.58 3.01 8.86
CA LYS A 138 12.36 4.20 8.01
C LYS A 138 13.45 5.27 8.11
N ALA A 139 14.34 5.18 9.10
CA ALA A 139 15.49 6.07 9.27
C ALA A 139 16.81 5.39 8.88
N VAL A 140 16.76 4.25 8.18
CA VAL A 140 17.93 3.50 7.73
C VAL A 140 17.93 3.44 6.20
N PRO A 141 18.79 4.21 5.49
CA PRO A 141 18.81 4.26 4.03
C PRO A 141 18.83 2.89 3.37
N PHE A 142 18.08 2.74 2.29
CA PHE A 142 17.77 1.53 1.52
C PHE A 142 16.92 0.51 2.28
N VAL A 143 17.08 0.37 3.61
CA VAL A 143 16.24 -0.52 4.42
C VAL A 143 14.82 0.04 4.53
N ASP A 144 14.68 1.39 4.60
CA ASP A 144 13.42 2.11 4.50
C ASP A 144 12.61 1.64 3.28
N LEU A 145 13.15 1.81 2.07
CA LEU A 145 12.49 1.45 0.82
C LEU A 145 12.17 -0.05 0.74
N VAL A 146 13.13 -0.92 1.09
CA VAL A 146 12.93 -2.36 1.01
C VAL A 146 11.86 -2.83 2.00
N SER A 147 11.91 -2.35 3.25
CA SER A 147 10.91 -2.72 4.24
C SER A 147 9.51 -2.24 3.86
N HIS A 148 9.38 -0.99 3.35
CA HIS A 148 8.13 -0.45 2.83
C HIS A 148 7.63 -1.27 1.62
N GLY A 149 8.50 -1.58 0.66
CA GLY A 149 8.19 -2.42 -0.49
C GLY A 149 7.66 -3.80 -0.10
N LEU A 150 8.19 -4.36 0.97
CA LEU A 150 7.73 -5.64 1.50
C LEU A 150 6.37 -5.52 2.18
N PHE A 151 6.19 -4.67 3.20
CA PHE A 151 4.96 -4.71 3.99
C PHE A 151 3.77 -3.98 3.35
N LEU A 152 3.97 -2.93 2.55
CA LEU A 152 2.87 -2.25 1.83
C LEU A 152 2.66 -2.75 0.39
N GLY A 153 3.51 -3.64 -0.10
CA GLY A 153 3.40 -4.21 -1.44
C GLY A 153 3.38 -5.73 -1.43
N THR A 154 4.59 -6.30 -1.39
CA THR A 154 4.84 -7.72 -1.64
C THR A 154 4.06 -8.66 -0.73
N LEU A 155 4.11 -8.47 0.60
CA LEU A 155 3.48 -9.38 1.55
C LEU A 155 1.96 -9.36 1.43
N GLN A 156 1.34 -8.21 1.20
CA GLN A 156 -0.11 -8.11 0.96
C GLN A 156 -0.53 -8.84 -0.31
N PHE A 157 0.20 -8.66 -1.41
CA PHE A 157 -0.04 -9.41 -2.65
C PHE A 157 0.11 -10.91 -2.43
N LEU A 158 1.17 -11.35 -1.74
CA LEU A 158 1.44 -12.76 -1.49
C LEU A 158 0.39 -13.42 -0.58
N THR A 159 -0.21 -12.72 0.39
CA THR A 159 -1.32 -13.27 1.19
C THR A 159 -2.48 -13.69 0.29
N VAL A 160 -2.76 -12.95 -0.77
CA VAL A 160 -3.84 -13.25 -1.72
C VAL A 160 -3.41 -14.33 -2.72
N ALA A 161 -2.20 -14.21 -3.29
CA ALA A 161 -1.71 -15.16 -4.28
C ALA A 161 -1.54 -16.58 -3.72
N TYR A 162 -1.19 -16.71 -2.42
CA TYR A 162 -1.06 -18.00 -1.75
C TYR A 162 -2.34 -18.54 -1.12
N ALA A 163 -3.37 -17.70 -0.93
CA ALA A 163 -4.60 -18.15 -0.29
C ALA A 163 -5.24 -19.30 -1.09
N ARG A 164 -5.49 -20.44 -0.42
CA ARG A 164 -6.00 -21.69 -1.05
C ARG A 164 -5.14 -22.26 -2.21
N ALA A 165 -3.95 -21.70 -2.46
CA ALA A 165 -3.05 -22.19 -3.49
C ALA A 165 -1.97 -23.10 -2.87
N PRO A 166 -1.69 -24.28 -3.44
CA PRO A 166 -0.64 -25.17 -2.94
C PRO A 166 0.75 -24.57 -3.19
N GLU A 167 0.93 -23.92 -4.33
CA GLU A 167 2.17 -23.33 -4.80
C GLU A 167 1.95 -21.97 -5.44
N LEU A 168 2.98 -21.14 -5.42
CA LEU A 168 3.00 -19.83 -6.07
C LEU A 168 3.48 -20.02 -7.53
N PRO A 169 2.70 -19.60 -8.54
CA PRO A 169 3.19 -19.62 -9.91
C PRO A 169 4.41 -18.71 -10.07
N PRO A 170 5.41 -19.08 -10.92
CA PRO A 170 6.60 -18.26 -11.15
C PRO A 170 6.27 -16.81 -11.59
N SER A 171 5.21 -16.63 -12.35
CA SER A 171 4.72 -15.30 -12.76
C SER A 171 4.28 -14.46 -11.56
N ALA A 172 3.63 -15.04 -10.55
CA ALA A 172 3.26 -14.32 -9.34
C ALA A 172 4.50 -14.01 -8.48
N ALA A 173 5.49 -14.90 -8.42
CA ALA A 173 6.75 -14.61 -7.75
C ALA A 173 7.48 -13.41 -8.37
N LEU A 174 7.56 -13.37 -9.70
CA LEU A 174 8.13 -12.22 -10.43
C LEU A 174 7.27 -10.95 -10.26
N GLY A 175 5.94 -11.11 -10.26
CA GLY A 175 4.99 -10.02 -9.98
C GLY A 175 5.22 -9.39 -8.60
N ALA A 176 5.52 -10.21 -7.58
CA ALA A 176 5.86 -9.74 -6.24
C ALA A 176 7.11 -8.84 -6.23
N VAL A 177 8.12 -9.14 -7.05
CA VAL A 177 9.33 -8.30 -7.19
C VAL A 177 8.99 -6.94 -7.81
N PHE A 178 8.20 -6.92 -8.90
CA PHE A 178 7.78 -5.65 -9.50
C PHE A 178 6.90 -4.82 -8.54
N ILE A 179 5.98 -5.46 -7.81
CA ILE A 179 5.14 -4.80 -6.81
C ILE A 179 6.01 -4.21 -5.69
N CYS A 180 7.03 -4.93 -5.23
CA CYS A 180 8.02 -4.41 -4.28
C CYS A 180 8.64 -3.11 -4.80
N THR A 181 9.12 -3.12 -6.05
CA THR A 181 9.76 -1.96 -6.67
C THR A 181 8.81 -0.76 -6.79
N ILE A 182 7.52 -0.99 -7.14
CA ILE A 182 6.51 0.06 -7.19
C ILE A 182 6.29 0.67 -5.81
N SER A 183 6.19 -0.17 -4.78
CA SER A 183 5.99 0.30 -3.40
C SER A 183 7.23 1.04 -2.85
N MET A 184 8.45 0.59 -3.20
CA MET A 184 9.69 1.31 -2.90
C MET A 184 9.71 2.70 -3.55
N ALA A 185 9.26 2.81 -4.80
CA ALA A 185 9.15 4.11 -5.49
C ALA A 185 8.13 5.03 -4.79
N GLY A 186 7.04 4.47 -4.24
CA GLY A 186 6.06 5.20 -3.44
C GLY A 186 6.65 5.77 -2.16
N ASP A 187 7.46 4.98 -1.47
CA ASP A 187 8.16 5.43 -0.26
C ASP A 187 9.19 6.52 -0.58
N LEU A 188 10.02 6.30 -1.59
CA LEU A 188 10.98 7.31 -2.05
C LEU A 188 10.31 8.64 -2.41
N TRP A 189 9.10 8.59 -2.99
CA TRP A 189 8.31 9.79 -3.23
C TRP A 189 7.89 10.48 -1.93
N ASN A 190 7.45 9.74 -0.91
CA ASN A 190 7.11 10.30 0.39
C ASN A 190 8.32 10.95 1.05
N GLU A 191 9.48 10.30 1.01
CA GLU A 191 10.73 10.84 1.55
C GLU A 191 11.18 12.13 0.83
N ILE A 192 11.01 12.19 -0.50
CA ILE A 192 11.30 13.41 -1.28
C ILE A 192 10.36 14.54 -0.90
N ARG A 193 9.08 14.25 -0.70
CA ARG A 193 8.08 15.25 -0.28
C ARG A 193 8.37 15.78 1.11
N ASP A 194 8.78 14.91 2.02
CA ASP A 194 8.98 15.22 3.43
C ASP A 194 10.45 15.61 3.76
N PHE A 195 11.32 15.72 2.72
CA PHE A 195 12.77 15.85 2.84
C PHE A 195 13.23 16.98 3.78
N GLU A 196 12.63 18.18 3.68
CA GLU A 196 13.03 19.32 4.53
C GLU A 196 12.68 19.07 6.00
N VAL A 197 11.50 18.48 6.26
CA VAL A 197 11.05 18.16 7.63
C VAL A 197 11.90 17.03 8.21
N ASP A 198 12.20 16.01 7.43
CA ASP A 198 13.04 14.90 7.87
C ASP A 198 14.45 15.36 8.21
N ARG A 199 15.00 16.29 7.42
CA ARG A 199 16.31 16.91 7.69
C ARG A 199 16.31 17.69 9.02
N GLU A 200 15.25 18.44 9.31
CA GLU A 200 15.13 19.22 10.55
C GLU A 200 14.96 18.32 11.79
N THR A 201 14.29 17.18 11.63
CA THR A 201 14.07 16.19 12.71
C THR A 201 15.22 15.19 12.85
N GLY A 202 16.23 15.25 11.95
CA GLY A 202 17.42 14.39 11.99
C GLY A 202 17.18 12.97 11.46
N ILE A 203 16.07 12.73 10.75
CA ILE A 203 15.80 11.46 10.08
C ILE A 203 16.73 11.32 8.87
N ARG A 204 17.43 10.19 8.78
CA ARG A 204 18.32 9.85 7.67
C ARG A 204 17.72 8.69 6.90
N ASN A 205 16.88 8.98 5.92
CA ASN A 205 16.29 8.04 4.98
C ASN A 205 17.07 7.99 3.65
N THR A 206 16.59 7.19 2.70
CA THR A 206 17.26 7.03 1.39
C THR A 206 17.34 8.33 0.62
N ALA A 207 16.29 9.16 0.62
CA ALA A 207 16.29 10.45 -0.08
C ALA A 207 17.39 11.38 0.44
N SER A 208 17.78 11.26 1.71
CA SER A 208 18.84 12.08 2.31
C SER A 208 20.25 11.82 1.75
N LEU A 209 20.46 10.70 1.05
CA LEU A 209 21.73 10.33 0.43
C LEU A 209 21.93 10.97 -0.95
N PHE A 210 20.91 11.57 -1.53
CA PHE A 210 20.92 12.03 -2.91
C PHE A 210 20.53 13.49 -3.04
N ASP A 211 20.87 14.07 -4.18
CA ASP A 211 20.30 15.36 -4.59
C ASP A 211 18.86 15.13 -5.08
N VAL A 212 17.89 15.49 -4.25
CA VAL A 212 16.45 15.34 -4.50
C VAL A 212 16.05 15.92 -5.87
N ARG A 213 16.66 17.03 -6.30
CA ARG A 213 16.38 17.67 -7.60
C ARG A 213 16.71 16.77 -8.78
N ARG A 214 17.68 15.85 -8.62
CA ARG A 214 18.08 14.90 -9.67
C ARG A 214 17.21 13.65 -9.70
N ILE A 215 16.66 13.25 -8.56
CA ILE A 215 15.85 12.03 -8.45
C ILE A 215 14.38 12.31 -8.81
N GLU A 216 13.84 13.45 -8.42
CA GLU A 216 12.44 13.81 -8.66
C GLU A 216 12.00 13.62 -10.14
N PRO A 217 12.78 13.98 -11.18
CA PRO A 217 12.42 13.74 -12.57
C PRO A 217 12.41 12.25 -12.97
N ILE A 218 13.16 11.40 -12.27
CA ILE A 218 13.29 9.97 -12.58
C ILE A 218 12.14 9.18 -11.94
N LEU A 219 11.56 9.69 -10.87
CA LEU A 219 10.55 9.01 -10.07
C LEU A 219 9.37 8.44 -10.88
N PRO A 220 8.74 9.16 -11.83
CA PRO A 220 7.66 8.59 -12.65
C PRO A 220 8.08 7.33 -13.40
N HIS A 221 9.33 7.22 -13.79
CA HIS A 221 9.86 6.03 -14.48
C HIS A 221 10.02 4.84 -13.53
N LEU A 222 10.33 5.08 -12.24
CA LEU A 222 10.40 4.04 -11.22
C LEU A 222 9.02 3.42 -10.92
N PHE A 223 7.92 4.14 -11.21
CA PHE A 223 6.57 3.59 -11.15
C PHE A 223 6.18 2.86 -12.44
N VAL A 224 6.42 3.49 -13.59
CA VAL A 224 5.90 3.01 -14.87
C VAL A 224 6.54 1.70 -15.31
N TRP A 225 7.85 1.57 -15.27
CA TRP A 225 8.51 0.36 -15.77
C TRP A 225 8.15 -0.91 -14.98
N PRO A 226 8.14 -0.92 -13.64
CA PRO A 226 7.67 -2.07 -12.90
C PRO A 226 6.18 -2.35 -13.12
N SER A 227 5.35 -1.30 -13.26
CA SER A 227 3.92 -1.47 -13.57
C SER A 227 3.70 -2.12 -14.93
N MET A 228 4.50 -1.77 -15.94
CA MET A 228 4.51 -2.47 -17.23
C MET A 228 4.94 -3.93 -17.09
N GLY A 229 5.90 -4.22 -16.20
CA GLY A 229 6.27 -5.58 -15.85
C GLY A 229 5.09 -6.38 -15.30
N VAL A 230 4.38 -5.85 -14.32
CA VAL A 230 3.14 -6.47 -13.78
C VAL A 230 2.10 -6.66 -14.87
N ALA A 231 1.84 -5.62 -15.68
CA ALA A 231 0.88 -5.70 -16.78
C ALA A 231 1.24 -6.80 -17.79
N SER A 232 2.53 -6.94 -18.12
CA SER A 232 3.02 -7.99 -19.00
C SER A 232 2.77 -9.39 -18.42
N LEU A 233 3.02 -9.58 -17.12
CA LEU A 233 2.75 -10.86 -16.45
C LEU A 233 1.24 -11.18 -16.41
N VAL A 234 0.39 -10.19 -16.19
CA VAL A 234 -1.06 -10.34 -16.29
C VAL A 234 -1.44 -10.75 -17.72
N LEU A 235 -0.91 -10.08 -18.75
CA LEU A 235 -1.17 -10.42 -20.14
C LEU A 235 -0.76 -11.86 -20.49
N LEU A 236 0.35 -12.35 -19.95
CA LEU A 236 0.80 -13.72 -20.14
C LEU A 236 -0.14 -14.75 -19.47
N SER A 237 -0.84 -14.37 -18.40
CA SER A 237 -1.81 -15.22 -17.71
C SER A 237 -3.21 -15.23 -18.37
N LEU A 238 -3.47 -14.34 -19.31
CA LEU A 238 -4.72 -14.23 -20.05
C LEU A 238 -4.67 -15.02 -21.38
N SER A 239 -5.84 -15.36 -21.93
CA SER A 239 -5.97 -16.08 -23.21
C SER A 239 -6.81 -15.32 -24.22
N GLY A 240 -6.62 -15.62 -25.51
CA GLY A 240 -7.46 -15.18 -26.63
C GLY A 240 -7.83 -13.69 -26.60
N THR A 241 -9.11 -13.40 -26.64
CA THR A 241 -9.69 -12.05 -26.68
C THR A 241 -9.33 -11.20 -25.46
N GLN A 242 -9.20 -11.82 -24.28
CA GLN A 242 -8.79 -11.11 -23.06
C GLN A 242 -7.44 -10.45 -23.22
N ARG A 243 -6.45 -11.23 -23.70
CA ARG A 243 -5.08 -10.74 -23.93
C ARG A 243 -5.07 -9.56 -24.91
N LEU A 244 -5.89 -9.65 -25.96
CA LEU A 244 -5.99 -8.57 -26.95
C LEU A 244 -6.58 -7.30 -26.33
N ILE A 245 -7.69 -7.39 -25.61
CA ILE A 245 -8.36 -6.24 -25.00
C ILE A 245 -7.44 -5.57 -23.98
N VAL A 246 -6.90 -6.35 -23.03
CA VAL A 246 -6.02 -5.81 -21.99
C VAL A 246 -4.72 -5.28 -22.60
N GLY A 247 -4.17 -5.99 -23.60
CA GLY A 247 -2.96 -5.55 -24.31
C GLY A 247 -3.13 -4.22 -25.02
N LEU A 248 -4.24 -4.03 -25.73
CA LEU A 248 -4.57 -2.75 -26.38
C LEU A 248 -4.77 -1.66 -25.34
N ALA A 249 -5.48 -1.92 -24.24
CA ALA A 249 -5.67 -0.94 -23.18
C ALA A 249 -4.34 -0.51 -22.55
N VAL A 250 -3.45 -1.46 -22.23
CA VAL A 250 -2.11 -1.18 -21.69
C VAL A 250 -1.29 -0.38 -22.70
N ALA A 251 -1.29 -0.75 -23.99
CA ALA A 251 -0.56 -0.03 -25.03
C ALA A 251 -1.04 1.43 -25.17
N VAL A 252 -2.36 1.66 -25.13
CA VAL A 252 -2.94 3.01 -25.18
C VAL A 252 -2.55 3.81 -23.94
N LEU A 253 -2.62 3.22 -22.73
CA LEU A 253 -2.23 3.90 -21.50
C LEU A 253 -0.74 4.26 -21.50
N CYS A 254 0.13 3.37 -21.98
CA CYS A 254 1.55 3.63 -22.14
C CYS A 254 1.81 4.78 -23.12
N LEU A 255 1.14 4.77 -24.28
CA LEU A 255 1.25 5.84 -25.27
C LEU A 255 0.80 7.17 -24.69
N VAL A 256 -0.37 7.21 -24.03
CA VAL A 256 -0.88 8.41 -23.34
C VAL A 256 0.14 8.89 -22.32
N PHE A 257 0.66 8.00 -21.46
CA PHE A 257 1.66 8.38 -20.46
C PHE A 257 2.92 8.98 -21.09
N VAL A 258 3.43 8.40 -22.17
CA VAL A 258 4.63 8.91 -22.88
C VAL A 258 4.37 10.32 -23.40
N LEU A 259 3.19 10.58 -23.96
CA LEU A 259 2.81 11.86 -24.55
C LEU A 259 2.41 12.94 -23.53
N LEU A 260 2.11 12.56 -22.28
CA LEU A 260 1.72 13.52 -21.25
C LEU A 260 2.87 14.47 -20.87
N PRO A 261 2.60 15.76 -20.62
CA PRO A 261 3.54 16.70 -20.03
C PRO A 261 4.05 16.21 -18.66
N SER A 262 5.30 16.55 -18.32
CA SER A 262 5.92 16.12 -17.06
C SER A 262 5.13 16.55 -15.81
N SER A 263 4.49 17.71 -15.85
CA SER A 263 3.63 18.19 -14.75
C SER A 263 2.41 17.30 -14.52
N LEU A 264 1.77 16.80 -15.58
CA LEU A 264 0.63 15.88 -15.48
C LEU A 264 1.09 14.48 -15.05
N LYS A 265 2.24 14.01 -15.55
CA LYS A 265 2.85 12.74 -15.08
C LYS A 265 3.06 12.77 -13.57
N LYS A 266 3.61 13.87 -13.05
CA LYS A 266 3.82 14.07 -11.62
C LYS A 266 2.49 13.97 -10.87
N ARG A 267 1.46 14.74 -11.26
CA ARG A 267 0.14 14.71 -10.61
C ARG A 267 -0.54 13.34 -10.61
N MET A 268 -0.38 12.56 -11.69
CA MET A 268 -0.94 11.21 -11.74
C MET A 268 -0.32 10.29 -10.68
N VAL A 269 0.99 10.42 -10.45
CA VAL A 269 1.71 9.61 -9.47
C VAL A 269 1.49 10.12 -8.04
N THR A 270 1.28 11.42 -7.84
CA THR A 270 1.15 12.03 -6.51
C THR A 270 -0.29 12.09 -6.01
N ASP A 271 -1.16 12.77 -6.79
CA ASP A 271 -2.48 13.16 -6.30
C ASP A 271 -3.56 12.13 -6.65
N GLN A 272 -3.34 11.34 -7.71
CA GLN A 272 -4.34 10.42 -8.26
C GLN A 272 -3.93 8.94 -8.20
N ALA A 273 -2.75 8.62 -7.67
CA ALA A 273 -2.22 7.25 -7.67
C ALA A 273 -3.19 6.23 -7.06
N GLN A 274 -3.83 6.58 -5.95
CA GLN A 274 -4.77 5.69 -5.25
C GLN A 274 -6.01 5.37 -6.10
N TRP A 275 -6.60 6.40 -6.74
CA TRP A 275 -7.75 6.23 -7.63
C TRP A 275 -7.40 5.41 -8.86
N LEU A 276 -6.27 5.69 -9.48
CA LEU A 276 -5.81 4.99 -10.68
C LEU A 276 -5.48 3.53 -10.36
N ALA A 277 -4.82 3.26 -9.24
CA ALA A 277 -4.53 1.89 -8.80
C ALA A 277 -5.82 1.10 -8.51
N ALA A 278 -6.78 1.70 -7.79
CA ALA A 278 -8.07 1.08 -7.52
C ALA A 278 -8.83 0.77 -8.82
N LEU A 279 -8.95 1.74 -9.71
CA LEU A 279 -9.66 1.59 -10.98
C LEU A 279 -9.00 0.53 -11.87
N ALA A 280 -7.69 0.57 -12.03
CA ALA A 280 -6.94 -0.40 -12.82
C ALA A 280 -7.11 -1.82 -12.25
N GLY A 281 -6.96 -1.99 -10.94
CA GLY A 281 -7.13 -3.27 -10.27
C GLY A 281 -8.54 -3.84 -10.45
N LEU A 282 -9.58 -3.03 -10.23
CA LEU A 282 -10.98 -3.45 -10.38
C LEU A 282 -11.32 -3.78 -11.83
N LEU A 283 -10.90 -2.97 -12.79
CA LEU A 283 -11.13 -3.23 -14.22
C LEU A 283 -10.47 -4.55 -14.65
N LEU A 284 -9.23 -4.78 -14.27
CA LEU A 284 -8.52 -6.03 -14.56
C LEU A 284 -9.23 -7.22 -13.93
N LEU A 285 -9.65 -7.10 -12.67
CA LEU A 285 -10.38 -8.18 -11.98
C LEU A 285 -11.70 -8.50 -12.68
N VAL A 286 -12.49 -7.48 -13.06
CA VAL A 286 -13.76 -7.66 -13.77
C VAL A 286 -13.53 -8.33 -15.14
N ILE A 287 -12.57 -7.83 -15.94
CA ILE A 287 -12.23 -8.43 -17.24
C ILE A 287 -11.87 -9.92 -17.05
N CYS A 288 -10.99 -10.24 -16.11
CA CYS A 288 -10.57 -11.62 -15.88
C CYS A 288 -11.72 -12.52 -15.43
N ARG A 289 -12.64 -12.03 -14.56
CA ARG A 289 -13.76 -12.84 -14.05
C ARG A 289 -14.88 -13.03 -15.07
N VAL A 290 -15.28 -11.96 -15.77
CA VAL A 290 -16.38 -12.03 -16.76
C VAL A 290 -15.98 -12.92 -17.94
N THR A 291 -14.76 -12.81 -18.38
CA THR A 291 -14.28 -13.57 -19.55
C THR A 291 -13.89 -15.02 -19.23
N SER A 292 -13.61 -15.36 -17.96
CA SER A 292 -13.42 -16.74 -17.52
C SER A 292 -14.75 -17.48 -17.32
N ALA A 293 -15.86 -16.76 -17.22
CA ALA A 293 -17.20 -17.33 -17.09
C ALA A 293 -17.92 -17.55 -18.45
N ALA A 294 -17.32 -17.08 -19.56
CA ALA A 294 -17.84 -17.37 -20.90
C ALA A 294 -17.47 -18.81 -21.30
N PRO A 295 -18.45 -19.65 -21.75
CA PRO A 295 -18.25 -21.05 -22.09
C PRO A 295 -17.29 -21.26 -23.26
#